data_8523cb5f5ec7ab7e200aa947d8db7434
#
_entry.id   8523cb5f5ec7ab7e200aa947d8db7434
#
_cell.length_a   1.000
_cell.length_b   1.000
_cell.length_c   1.000
_cell.angle_alpha   90.00
_cell.angle_beta   90.00
_cell.angle_gamma   90.00
#
_symmetry.space_group_name_H-M   'P 1'
#
loop_
_entity.id
_entity.type
_entity.pdbx_description
1 polymer ?
#
loop_
_entity_poly.entity_id
_entity_poly.type
_entity_poly.pdbx_seq_one_letter_code
_entity_poly.pdbx_strand_id
1 'polypeptide(L)'
;ALLTAGADVDRSTEVDPTQRLARSEGRSPASMLVSTFGDELAVHTAGAAKVFGVSVKDRGAVSMAGHAGKAFWFSKAQQEFVTSSFYYDAYPAWVTKFNSGRPGERYANTRWTLMQERENYLYGEHDEQSWEVSIGDFGRTFPHAYGPADSPYYTTFLTLSPAGDALTLDFAKTLIDAEQLGRDAVPDYLSVSFSSTDYVGHLFGPSSLESEVNLLHLDRSLADLFAFVDDRVGLENTLIVLSADHGGAEIPPYLTDLGIPAGYVDPDAWDRTPALTRLKSAFGVGGELIASYDHPYVYLNRELIAERGLDQAAVEQAVANELMAFPEVAAAISSEAIRAGRVPDLPIIQSVMR
;
A
#
# COMPACT_ATOMS: atom_id res chain seq x y z
N ALA A 1 -8.86 1.30 -3.57
CA ALA A 1 -8.66 2.74 -3.44
C ALA A 1 -9.76 3.32 -2.57
N LEU A 2 -9.39 4.02 -1.51
CA LEU A 2 -10.31 4.74 -0.65
C LEU A 2 -10.81 5.97 -1.41
N LEU A 3 -11.77 5.76 -2.29
CA LEU A 3 -12.44 6.84 -2.98
C LEU A 3 -13.48 7.44 -2.06
N THR A 4 -13.52 8.73 -2.00
CA THR A 4 -14.37 9.49 -1.11
C THR A 4 -15.74 9.67 -1.71
N ALA A 5 -16.66 8.74 -1.46
CA ALA A 5 -18.06 9.03 -1.75
C ALA A 5 -18.52 10.17 -0.82
N GLY A 6 -18.75 11.36 -1.37
CA GLY A 6 -19.36 12.49 -0.65
C GLY A 6 -18.41 13.52 -0.03
N ALA A 7 -17.09 13.42 -0.23
CA ALA A 7 -16.21 14.53 0.07
C ALA A 7 -16.08 15.44 -1.15
N ASP A 8 -16.17 16.74 -0.97
CA ASP A 8 -15.76 17.69 -1.98
C ASP A 8 -14.30 17.44 -2.32
N VAL A 9 -14.05 17.29 -3.60
CA VAL A 9 -12.78 16.81 -4.09
C VAL A 9 -12.02 17.99 -4.65
N ASP A 10 -10.87 18.25 -4.08
CA ASP A 10 -9.87 19.01 -4.79
C ASP A 10 -9.36 18.16 -5.97
N ARG A 11 -9.66 18.54 -7.19
CA ARG A 11 -9.20 17.85 -8.41
C ARG A 11 -7.69 17.86 -8.58
N SER A 12 -6.98 18.64 -7.78
CA SER A 12 -5.52 18.62 -7.68
C SER A 12 -4.99 17.50 -6.80
N THR A 13 -5.84 16.85 -5.99
CA THR A 13 -5.46 15.67 -5.23
C THR A 13 -5.42 14.48 -6.15
N GLU A 14 -4.26 13.95 -6.36
CA GLU A 14 -4.01 13.01 -7.40
C GLU A 14 -4.39 11.57 -7.09
N VAL A 15 -4.75 10.93 -8.15
CA VAL A 15 -4.81 9.49 -8.28
C VAL A 15 -3.45 8.99 -8.72
N ASP A 16 -2.99 7.91 -8.12
CA ASP A 16 -1.83 7.20 -8.62
C ASP A 16 -2.06 6.78 -10.09
N PRO A 17 -1.31 7.33 -11.07
CA PRO A 17 -1.53 7.04 -12.47
C PRO A 17 -1.28 5.57 -12.84
N THR A 18 -0.65 4.78 -11.95
CA THR A 18 -0.54 3.34 -12.11
C THR A 18 -1.87 2.62 -11.80
N GLN A 19 -2.81 3.27 -11.12
CA GLN A 19 -4.14 2.73 -10.84
C GLN A 19 -5.14 3.20 -11.90
N ARG A 20 -5.16 2.57 -13.05
CA ARG A 20 -6.01 2.93 -14.20
C ARG A 20 -7.51 3.07 -13.91
N LEU A 21 -8.00 2.49 -12.83
CA LEU A 21 -9.40 2.51 -12.42
C LEU A 21 -9.70 3.52 -11.30
N ALA A 22 -8.68 4.10 -10.69
CA ALA A 22 -8.85 5.12 -9.69
C ALA A 22 -9.16 6.45 -10.38
N ARG A 23 -10.41 6.78 -10.50
CA ARG A 23 -10.86 8.11 -10.95
C ARG A 23 -10.71 9.09 -9.81
N SER A 24 -10.10 10.21 -10.12
CA SER A 24 -9.63 11.22 -9.22
C SER A 24 -10.74 12.00 -8.56
N GLU A 25 -11.15 11.58 -7.41
CA GLU A 25 -12.14 12.32 -6.66
C GLU A 25 -11.70 12.60 -5.23
N GLY A 26 -10.40 12.93 -5.01
CA GLY A 26 -9.84 13.16 -3.69
C GLY A 26 -9.76 11.89 -2.84
N ARG A 27 -9.36 12.05 -1.60
CA ARG A 27 -9.22 10.93 -0.66
C ARG A 27 -9.81 11.29 0.69
N SER A 28 -10.52 10.33 1.30
CA SER A 28 -10.98 10.44 2.67
C SER A 28 -11.16 9.06 3.29
N PRO A 29 -11.35 8.98 4.62
CA PRO A 29 -11.67 7.74 5.30
C PRO A 29 -13.15 7.31 5.18
N ALA A 30 -13.97 7.97 4.35
CA ALA A 30 -15.42 7.76 4.30
C ALA A 30 -15.83 6.31 4.01
N SER A 31 -14.99 5.52 3.33
CA SER A 31 -15.23 4.09 3.10
C SER A 31 -14.78 3.17 4.24
N MET A 32 -14.12 3.70 5.26
CA MET A 32 -13.76 2.93 6.45
C MET A 32 -14.95 2.90 7.41
N LEU A 33 -15.40 1.68 7.77
CA LEU A 33 -16.57 1.48 8.62
C LEU A 33 -16.21 1.27 10.10
N VAL A 34 -14.93 1.33 10.42
CA VAL A 34 -14.39 1.13 11.77
C VAL A 34 -13.52 2.33 12.17
N SER A 35 -13.41 2.57 13.47
CA SER A 35 -12.48 3.53 14.03
C SER A 35 -11.03 3.05 13.89
N THR A 36 -10.11 4.00 13.90
CA THR A 36 -8.66 3.75 13.93
C THR A 36 -8.10 4.05 15.31
N PHE A 37 -6.86 3.67 15.56
CA PHE A 37 -6.15 4.07 16.78
C PHE A 37 -6.17 5.60 16.98
N GLY A 38 -5.95 6.35 15.89
CA GLY A 38 -5.99 7.82 15.93
C GLY A 38 -7.38 8.36 16.28
N ASP A 39 -8.46 7.73 15.78
CA ASP A 39 -9.82 8.10 16.10
C ASP A 39 -10.11 7.87 17.59
N GLU A 40 -9.72 6.72 18.14
CA GLU A 40 -9.90 6.40 19.56
C GLU A 40 -9.09 7.34 20.47
N LEU A 41 -7.86 7.69 20.06
CA LEU A 41 -7.05 8.68 20.78
C LEU A 41 -7.72 10.06 20.78
N ALA A 42 -8.26 10.50 19.65
CA ALA A 42 -8.99 11.76 19.55
C ALA A 42 -10.24 11.76 20.45
N VAL A 43 -10.99 10.66 20.49
CA VAL A 43 -12.14 10.51 21.41
C VAL A 43 -11.68 10.55 22.85
N HIS A 44 -10.66 9.77 23.22
CA HIS A 44 -10.14 9.69 24.59
C HIS A 44 -9.65 11.05 25.11
N THR A 45 -9.06 11.86 24.25
CA THR A 45 -8.54 13.20 24.61
C THR A 45 -9.55 14.32 24.34
N ALA A 46 -10.80 14.00 24.01
CA ALA A 46 -11.85 14.96 23.66
C ALA A 46 -11.41 15.93 22.52
N GLY A 47 -10.67 15.42 21.55
CA GLY A 47 -10.18 16.17 20.39
C GLY A 47 -8.91 17.00 20.65
N ALA A 48 -8.28 16.86 21.81
CA ALA A 48 -7.07 17.62 22.13
C ALA A 48 -5.81 17.01 21.49
N ALA A 49 -5.78 15.70 21.24
CA ALA A 49 -4.68 15.03 20.54
C ALA A 49 -4.59 15.44 19.08
N LYS A 50 -3.39 15.68 18.60
CA LYS A 50 -3.10 15.88 17.18
C LYS A 50 -2.81 14.53 16.54
N VAL A 51 -3.51 14.20 15.46
CA VAL A 51 -3.44 12.92 14.78
C VAL A 51 -3.09 13.15 13.32
N PHE A 52 -1.96 12.57 12.85
CA PHE A 52 -1.50 12.76 11.49
C PHE A 52 -1.07 11.44 10.84
N GLY A 53 -1.30 11.33 9.53
CA GLY A 53 -0.77 10.29 8.66
C GLY A 53 -0.03 10.89 7.46
N VAL A 54 1.17 10.42 7.19
CA VAL A 54 2.03 10.87 6.08
C VAL A 54 2.56 9.68 5.31
N SER A 55 2.49 9.74 3.98
CA SER A 55 2.99 8.68 3.10
C SER A 55 3.20 9.20 1.67
N VAL A 56 3.96 8.49 0.85
CA VAL A 56 3.87 8.68 -0.61
C VAL A 56 2.61 8.04 -1.19
N LYS A 57 1.98 7.08 -0.48
CA LYS A 57 0.71 6.46 -0.87
C LYS A 57 -0.46 7.13 -0.12
N ASP A 58 -1.48 7.57 -0.88
CA ASP A 58 -2.71 8.16 -0.31
C ASP A 58 -3.35 7.25 0.75
N ARG A 59 -3.53 5.97 0.45
CA ARG A 59 -4.14 4.99 1.36
C ARG A 59 -3.34 4.78 2.65
N GLY A 60 -2.00 4.80 2.57
CA GLY A 60 -1.14 4.69 3.75
C GLY A 60 -1.33 5.88 4.71
N ALA A 61 -1.44 7.09 4.16
CA ALA A 61 -1.69 8.29 4.96
C ALA A 61 -3.13 8.31 5.54
N VAL A 62 -4.13 8.08 4.68
CA VAL A 62 -5.56 8.20 5.02
C VAL A 62 -5.99 7.14 6.03
N SER A 63 -5.60 5.86 5.82
CA SER A 63 -5.98 4.77 6.73
C SER A 63 -5.44 4.97 8.15
N MET A 64 -4.22 5.51 8.25
CA MET A 64 -3.59 5.72 9.54
C MET A 64 -4.04 7.02 10.24
N ALA A 65 -4.39 8.06 9.47
CA ALA A 65 -4.98 9.27 10.04
C ALA A 65 -6.41 9.06 10.56
N GLY A 66 -7.15 8.12 9.96
CA GLY A 66 -8.53 7.84 10.32
C GLY A 66 -9.49 9.00 9.99
N HIS A 67 -10.61 9.03 10.73
CA HIS A 67 -11.69 10.01 10.53
C HIS A 67 -11.42 11.34 11.25
N ALA A 68 -10.77 11.27 12.41
CA ALA A 68 -10.51 12.42 13.27
C ALA A 68 -9.17 13.11 12.99
N GLY A 69 -8.25 12.42 12.33
CA GLY A 69 -6.90 12.93 12.04
C GLY A 69 -6.82 13.77 10.78
N LYS A 70 -5.58 14.01 10.34
CA LYS A 70 -5.23 14.73 9.11
C LYS A 70 -4.24 13.90 8.30
N ALA A 71 -4.42 13.80 7.00
CA ALA A 71 -3.58 13.01 6.12
C ALA A 71 -2.92 13.86 5.03
N PHE A 72 -1.66 13.54 4.74
CA PHE A 72 -0.90 14.12 3.64
C PHE A 72 -0.22 13.01 2.84
N TRP A 73 -0.23 13.12 1.51
CA TRP A 73 0.42 12.16 0.62
C TRP A 73 1.06 12.86 -0.57
N PHE A 74 2.00 12.17 -1.22
CA PHE A 74 2.72 12.73 -2.36
C PHE A 74 1.90 12.61 -3.65
N SER A 75 1.62 13.73 -4.29
CA SER A 75 1.01 13.79 -5.61
C SER A 75 2.06 13.62 -6.71
N LYS A 76 1.95 12.54 -7.49
CA LYS A 76 2.83 12.32 -8.64
C LYS A 76 2.63 13.35 -9.74
N ALA A 77 1.40 13.84 -9.96
CA ALA A 77 1.11 14.84 -10.98
C ALA A 77 1.63 16.23 -10.62
N GLN A 78 1.55 16.60 -9.33
CA GLN A 78 1.98 17.90 -8.85
C GLN A 78 3.42 17.92 -8.35
N GLN A 79 4.00 16.75 -8.07
CA GLN A 79 5.33 16.59 -7.47
C GLN A 79 5.43 17.23 -6.07
N GLU A 80 4.30 17.24 -5.36
CA GLU A 80 4.11 17.93 -4.08
C GLU A 80 3.37 17.04 -3.08
N PHE A 81 3.48 17.37 -1.79
CA PHE A 81 2.59 16.79 -0.80
C PHE A 81 1.24 17.50 -0.80
N VAL A 82 0.19 16.71 -0.86
CA VAL A 82 -1.20 17.18 -0.96
C VAL A 82 -2.06 16.59 0.17
N THR A 83 -3.22 17.16 0.34
CA THR A 83 -4.30 16.68 1.19
C THR A 83 -5.63 16.83 0.45
N SER A 84 -6.76 16.54 1.08
CA SER A 84 -8.08 16.73 0.46
C SER A 84 -8.96 17.69 1.26
N SER A 85 -10.05 18.11 0.65
CA SER A 85 -11.09 18.94 1.27
C SER A 85 -11.82 18.25 2.43
N PHE A 86 -11.67 16.92 2.59
CA PHE A 86 -12.12 16.23 3.80
C PHE A 86 -11.33 16.69 5.04
N TYR A 87 -10.03 16.93 4.90
CA TYR A 87 -9.14 17.25 6.00
C TYR A 87 -8.98 18.75 6.24
N TYR A 88 -9.00 19.54 5.17
CA TYR A 88 -8.75 20.98 5.24
C TYR A 88 -9.56 21.73 4.19
N ASP A 89 -10.04 22.94 4.54
CA ASP A 89 -10.65 23.88 3.59
C ASP A 89 -9.61 24.58 2.71
N ALA A 90 -8.38 24.69 3.20
CA ALA A 90 -7.23 25.23 2.48
C ALA A 90 -5.93 24.62 3.02
N TYR A 91 -4.89 24.57 2.20
CA TYR A 91 -3.60 24.07 2.66
C TYR A 91 -3.08 24.91 3.85
N PRO A 92 -2.57 24.24 4.91
CA PRO A 92 -1.80 24.93 5.94
C PRO A 92 -0.62 25.70 5.34
N ALA A 93 -0.34 26.89 5.87
CA ALA A 93 0.72 27.75 5.33
C ALA A 93 2.09 27.08 5.27
N TRP A 94 2.38 26.19 6.24
CA TRP A 94 3.62 25.44 6.27
C TRP A 94 3.71 24.40 5.14
N VAL A 95 2.58 23.77 4.73
CA VAL A 95 2.52 22.87 3.56
C VAL A 95 2.81 23.64 2.28
N THR A 96 2.16 24.79 2.11
CA THR A 96 2.42 25.67 0.96
C THR A 96 3.90 26.09 0.91
N LYS A 97 4.48 26.42 2.06
CA LYS A 97 5.91 26.75 2.17
C LYS A 97 6.81 25.57 1.82
N PHE A 98 6.50 24.37 2.31
CA PHE A 98 7.26 23.15 1.99
C PHE A 98 7.24 22.89 0.48
N ASN A 99 6.05 22.89 -0.13
CA ASN A 99 5.86 22.64 -1.55
C ASN A 99 6.51 23.72 -2.44
N SER A 100 6.57 24.98 -1.98
CA SER A 100 7.27 26.05 -2.72
C SER A 100 8.77 25.78 -2.90
N GLY A 101 9.35 24.88 -2.08
CA GLY A 101 10.72 24.37 -2.23
C GLY A 101 10.86 23.31 -3.33
N ARG A 102 9.77 22.93 -4.01
CA ARG A 102 9.72 21.95 -5.12
C ARG A 102 10.37 20.61 -4.73
N PRO A 103 9.90 19.96 -3.65
CA PRO A 103 10.55 18.80 -3.08
C PRO A 103 10.67 17.64 -4.10
N GLY A 104 9.67 17.46 -4.95
CA GLY A 104 9.66 16.44 -5.99
C GLY A 104 10.73 16.60 -7.07
N GLU A 105 11.29 17.81 -7.28
CA GLU A 105 12.31 18.03 -8.31
C GLU A 105 13.74 17.80 -7.81
N ARG A 106 13.94 17.58 -6.52
CA ARG A 106 15.26 17.43 -5.88
C ARG A 106 16.13 16.37 -6.55
N TYR A 107 15.52 15.31 -7.03
CA TYR A 107 16.20 14.16 -7.60
C TYR A 107 16.33 14.22 -9.13
N ALA A 108 15.86 15.30 -9.77
CA ALA A 108 15.92 15.44 -11.22
C ALA A 108 17.37 15.33 -11.73
N ASN A 109 17.55 14.49 -12.76
CA ASN A 109 18.84 14.20 -13.37
C ASN A 109 19.88 13.56 -12.43
N THR A 110 19.44 13.03 -11.28
CA THR A 110 20.28 12.25 -10.39
C THR A 110 20.04 10.74 -10.57
N ARG A 111 20.70 9.92 -9.76
CA ARG A 111 20.59 8.46 -9.82
C ARG A 111 20.50 7.87 -8.43
N TRP A 112 19.74 6.77 -8.31
CA TRP A 112 19.83 5.87 -7.19
C TRP A 112 21.05 4.96 -7.40
N THR A 113 21.97 4.97 -6.47
CA THR A 113 23.26 4.26 -6.54
C THR A 113 23.43 3.35 -5.36
N LEU A 114 24.33 2.39 -5.46
CA LEU A 114 24.77 1.58 -4.33
C LEU A 114 25.35 2.46 -3.22
N MET A 115 25.16 2.06 -1.97
CA MET A 115 25.65 2.75 -0.78
C MET A 115 27.05 2.30 -0.34
N GLN A 116 27.50 1.16 -0.82
CA GLN A 116 28.80 0.53 -0.54
C GLN A 116 29.27 -0.26 -1.75
N GLU A 117 30.44 -0.88 -1.65
CA GLU A 117 30.97 -1.73 -2.72
C GLU A 117 30.06 -2.96 -2.92
N ARG A 118 29.92 -3.39 -4.17
CA ARG A 118 28.98 -4.42 -4.61
C ARG A 118 29.14 -5.75 -3.85
N GLU A 119 30.36 -6.14 -3.55
CA GLU A 119 30.68 -7.36 -2.84
C GLU A 119 30.22 -7.39 -1.37
N ASN A 120 29.80 -6.27 -0.83
CA ASN A 120 29.26 -6.17 0.54
C ASN A 120 27.76 -6.43 0.61
N TYR A 121 27.08 -6.66 -0.52
CA TYR A 121 25.67 -6.98 -0.56
C TYR A 121 25.42 -8.47 -0.71
N LEU A 122 24.35 -8.96 -0.09
CA LEU A 122 23.92 -10.36 -0.24
C LEU A 122 23.55 -10.69 -1.69
N TYR A 123 22.94 -9.73 -2.39
CA TYR A 123 22.48 -9.87 -3.76
C TYR A 123 23.39 -9.14 -4.77
N GLY A 124 24.60 -8.77 -4.39
CA GLY A 124 25.52 -8.00 -5.24
C GLY A 124 25.80 -8.60 -6.61
N GLU A 125 25.87 -9.93 -6.70
CA GLU A 125 26.06 -10.66 -7.96
C GLU A 125 24.75 -10.88 -8.76
N HIS A 126 23.60 -10.46 -8.23
CA HIS A 126 22.26 -10.71 -8.77
C HIS A 126 21.54 -9.41 -9.15
N ASP A 127 22.23 -8.44 -9.74
CA ASP A 127 21.73 -7.11 -10.10
C ASP A 127 20.82 -7.11 -11.35
N GLU A 128 20.88 -8.14 -12.19
CA GLU A 128 20.06 -8.23 -13.39
C GLU A 128 19.30 -9.55 -13.41
N GLN A 129 18.01 -9.51 -13.19
CA GLN A 129 17.16 -10.68 -13.21
C GLN A 129 16.08 -10.57 -14.29
N SER A 130 15.77 -11.68 -14.95
CA SER A 130 14.81 -11.70 -16.06
C SER A 130 13.36 -11.42 -15.62
N TRP A 131 13.07 -11.65 -14.35
CA TRP A 131 11.73 -11.43 -13.75
C TRP A 131 11.51 -10.02 -13.24
N GLU A 132 12.55 -9.22 -13.09
CA GLU A 132 12.44 -7.83 -12.66
C GLU A 132 11.74 -6.98 -13.71
N VAL A 133 10.88 -6.07 -13.22
CA VAL A 133 10.13 -5.19 -14.10
C VAL A 133 10.97 -3.99 -14.50
N SER A 134 11.23 -3.86 -15.81
CA SER A 134 11.90 -2.66 -16.36
C SER A 134 10.88 -1.61 -16.75
N ILE A 135 11.02 -0.39 -16.22
CA ILE A 135 10.19 0.77 -16.59
C ILE A 135 11.08 1.84 -17.20
N GLY A 136 10.92 2.08 -18.50
CA GLY A 136 11.68 3.11 -19.23
C GLY A 136 13.19 3.02 -18.99
N ASP A 137 13.83 4.16 -18.78
CA ASP A 137 15.28 4.27 -18.56
C ASP A 137 15.71 3.98 -17.11
N PHE A 138 14.77 3.64 -16.23
CA PHE A 138 15.12 3.26 -14.87
C PHE A 138 15.90 1.93 -14.84
N GLY A 139 15.49 1.00 -15.70
CA GLY A 139 16.19 -0.26 -15.91
C GLY A 139 16.00 -1.26 -14.80
N ARG A 140 16.85 -2.31 -14.79
CA ARG A 140 16.89 -3.40 -13.80
C ARG A 140 18.20 -3.45 -13.05
N THR A 141 19.14 -2.57 -13.36
CA THR A 141 20.49 -2.61 -12.82
C THR A 141 20.92 -1.27 -12.26
N PHE A 142 21.71 -1.30 -11.20
CA PHE A 142 22.35 -0.08 -10.69
C PHE A 142 23.38 0.49 -11.69
N PRO A 143 23.42 1.84 -11.80
CA PRO A 143 22.62 2.85 -11.09
C PRO A 143 21.32 3.20 -11.83
N HIS A 144 20.22 3.31 -11.12
CA HIS A 144 18.91 3.68 -11.67
C HIS A 144 18.80 5.19 -11.86
N ALA A 145 18.51 5.64 -13.08
CA ALA A 145 18.41 7.06 -13.40
C ALA A 145 16.99 7.59 -13.17
N TYR A 146 16.85 8.69 -12.46
CA TYR A 146 15.53 9.35 -12.31
C TYR A 146 15.10 10.12 -13.54
N GLY A 147 16.06 10.63 -14.33
CA GLY A 147 15.77 11.45 -15.50
C GLY A 147 15.33 12.88 -15.17
N PRO A 148 14.89 13.64 -16.19
CA PRO A 148 14.37 14.99 -16.02
C PRO A 148 13.04 15.01 -15.24
N ALA A 149 12.80 16.08 -14.49
CA ALA A 149 11.59 16.23 -13.65
C ALA A 149 10.28 16.26 -14.45
N ASP A 150 10.33 16.59 -15.73
CA ASP A 150 9.20 16.62 -16.65
C ASP A 150 9.00 15.32 -17.44
N SER A 151 9.81 14.29 -17.19
CA SER A 151 9.63 12.99 -17.85
C SER A 151 8.39 12.26 -17.33
N PRO A 152 7.70 11.48 -18.18
CA PRO A 152 6.44 10.82 -17.84
C PRO A 152 6.51 9.87 -16.64
N TYR A 153 7.67 9.30 -16.35
CA TYR A 153 7.86 8.32 -15.28
C TYR A 153 8.68 8.86 -14.10
N TYR A 154 9.08 10.12 -14.13
CA TYR A 154 9.96 10.70 -13.11
C TYR A 154 9.43 10.47 -11.69
N THR A 155 8.20 10.90 -11.41
CA THR A 155 7.57 10.76 -10.09
C THR A 155 7.30 9.31 -9.71
N THR A 156 7.06 8.45 -10.70
CA THR A 156 6.99 7.01 -10.49
C THR A 156 8.33 6.48 -9.97
N PHE A 157 9.44 6.85 -10.62
CA PHE A 157 10.79 6.44 -10.19
C PHE A 157 11.14 6.93 -8.78
N LEU A 158 10.68 8.12 -8.38
CA LEU A 158 10.83 8.58 -7.00
C LEU A 158 10.17 7.63 -6.00
N THR A 159 8.93 7.21 -6.28
CA THR A 159 8.19 6.34 -5.36
C THR A 159 8.66 4.88 -5.38
N LEU A 160 9.33 4.45 -6.46
CA LEU A 160 9.91 3.12 -6.64
C LEU A 160 11.37 3.04 -6.13
N SER A 161 11.77 3.93 -5.27
CA SER A 161 13.14 4.05 -4.79
C SER A 161 13.18 4.72 -3.40
N PRO A 162 14.33 4.72 -2.72
CA PRO A 162 14.48 5.41 -1.44
C PRO A 162 14.15 6.92 -1.46
N ALA A 163 14.09 7.52 -2.66
CA ALA A 163 13.73 8.95 -2.79
C ALA A 163 12.32 9.25 -2.26
N GLY A 164 11.36 8.34 -2.46
CA GLY A 164 10.01 8.51 -1.94
C GLY A 164 9.96 8.52 -0.41
N ASP A 165 10.71 7.63 0.22
CA ASP A 165 10.80 7.56 1.69
C ASP A 165 11.55 8.77 2.25
N ALA A 166 12.61 9.25 1.58
CA ALA A 166 13.31 10.47 1.97
C ALA A 166 12.41 11.72 1.86
N LEU A 167 11.58 11.82 0.83
CA LEU A 167 10.57 12.89 0.71
C LEU A 167 9.54 12.82 1.84
N THR A 168 9.07 11.62 2.18
CA THR A 168 8.14 11.38 3.28
C THR A 168 8.76 11.79 4.61
N LEU A 169 10.01 11.42 4.85
CA LEU A 169 10.76 11.81 6.06
C LEU A 169 10.87 13.33 6.20
N ASP A 170 11.28 14.03 5.14
CA ASP A 170 11.43 15.48 5.16
C ASP A 170 10.11 16.19 5.45
N PHE A 171 9.01 15.70 4.86
CA PHE A 171 7.69 16.23 5.13
C PHE A 171 7.25 15.96 6.58
N ALA A 172 7.48 14.73 7.09
CA ALA A 172 7.15 14.35 8.47
C ALA A 172 7.92 15.20 9.49
N LYS A 173 9.21 15.44 9.29
CA LYS A 173 10.02 16.33 10.15
C LYS A 173 9.48 17.77 10.13
N THR A 174 9.10 18.26 8.96
CA THR A 174 8.49 19.60 8.83
C THR A 174 7.15 19.67 9.55
N LEU A 175 6.33 18.63 9.45
CA LEU A 175 5.05 18.52 10.15
C LEU A 175 5.23 18.51 11.67
N ILE A 176 6.16 17.72 12.19
CA ILE A 176 6.47 17.67 13.64
C ILE A 176 6.77 19.07 14.18
N ASP A 177 7.62 19.81 13.48
CA ASP A 177 7.98 21.18 13.88
C ASP A 177 6.82 22.18 13.72
N ALA A 178 6.10 22.12 12.60
CA ALA A 178 5.05 23.09 12.28
C ALA A 178 3.81 22.93 13.16
N GLU A 179 3.42 21.69 13.42
CA GLU A 179 2.28 21.34 14.27
C GLU A 179 2.65 21.21 15.75
N GLN A 180 3.96 21.33 16.07
CA GLN A 180 4.48 21.21 17.42
C GLN A 180 4.05 19.92 18.13
N LEU A 181 4.24 18.78 17.46
CA LEU A 181 3.87 17.49 18.03
C LEU A 181 4.70 17.17 19.28
N GLY A 182 4.03 16.62 20.29
CA GLY A 182 4.63 16.23 21.56
C GLY A 182 5.11 17.41 22.43
N ARG A 183 4.63 18.62 22.21
CA ARG A 183 5.05 19.82 22.95
C ARG A 183 4.17 20.17 24.14
N ASP A 184 3.12 19.43 24.38
CA ASP A 184 2.23 19.62 25.54
C ASP A 184 2.02 18.28 26.29
N ALA A 185 1.09 18.27 27.26
CA ALA A 185 0.84 17.10 28.09
C ALA A 185 -0.15 16.09 27.46
N VAL A 186 -0.70 16.41 26.29
CA VAL A 186 -1.62 15.53 25.56
C VAL A 186 -0.80 14.68 24.58
N PRO A 187 -0.96 13.35 24.56
CA PRO A 187 -0.26 12.52 23.61
C PRO A 187 -0.77 12.78 22.19
N ASP A 188 0.14 13.03 21.27
CA ASP A 188 -0.13 13.14 19.85
C ASP A 188 0.18 11.83 19.12
N TYR A 189 -0.33 11.65 17.90
CA TYR A 189 -0.07 10.49 17.05
C TYR A 189 0.40 10.92 15.67
N LEU A 190 1.52 10.36 15.24
CA LEU A 190 2.03 10.51 13.89
C LEU A 190 2.33 9.14 13.29
N SER A 191 1.68 8.81 12.18
CA SER A 191 2.05 7.67 11.33
C SER A 191 2.89 8.17 10.15
N VAL A 192 4.08 7.61 10.00
CA VAL A 192 4.96 7.83 8.85
C VAL A 192 5.08 6.51 8.08
N SER A 193 4.43 6.43 6.91
CA SER A 193 4.46 5.23 6.09
C SER A 193 5.56 5.35 5.03
N PHE A 194 6.65 4.62 5.23
CA PHE A 194 7.75 4.47 4.28
C PHE A 194 7.37 3.43 3.23
N SER A 195 6.60 3.86 2.23
CA SER A 195 5.92 2.97 1.30
C SER A 195 6.75 2.57 0.08
N SER A 196 7.96 3.09 -0.09
CA SER A 196 8.83 2.74 -1.22
C SER A 196 9.28 1.28 -1.17
N THR A 197 9.45 0.72 0.03
CA THR A 197 9.83 -0.68 0.23
C THR A 197 8.88 -1.66 -0.46
N ASP A 198 7.57 -1.42 -0.35
CA ASP A 198 6.56 -2.23 -1.02
C ASP A 198 6.67 -2.14 -2.55
N TYR A 199 6.83 -0.94 -3.08
CA TYR A 199 6.99 -0.73 -4.51
C TYR A 199 8.27 -1.38 -5.08
N VAL A 200 9.40 -1.25 -4.36
CA VAL A 200 10.68 -1.89 -4.75
C VAL A 200 10.52 -3.41 -4.75
N GLY A 201 9.92 -3.98 -3.70
CA GLY A 201 9.64 -5.41 -3.63
C GLY A 201 8.73 -5.92 -4.75
N HIS A 202 7.76 -5.13 -5.20
CA HIS A 202 6.91 -5.48 -6.33
C HIS A 202 7.62 -5.47 -7.69
N LEU A 203 8.60 -4.58 -7.88
CA LEU A 203 9.31 -4.45 -9.15
C LEU A 203 10.47 -5.43 -9.29
N PHE A 204 11.27 -5.53 -8.24
CA PHE A 204 12.55 -6.23 -8.27
C PHE A 204 12.49 -7.56 -7.49
N GLY A 205 11.55 -7.69 -6.58
CA GLY A 205 11.42 -8.80 -5.66
C GLY A 205 12.01 -8.51 -4.29
N PRO A 206 11.50 -9.17 -3.23
CA PRO A 206 12.05 -9.03 -1.88
C PRO A 206 13.53 -9.42 -1.78
N SER A 207 13.94 -10.46 -2.52
CA SER A 207 15.32 -10.97 -2.58
C SER A 207 16.07 -10.42 -3.78
N SER A 208 16.13 -9.09 -3.91
CA SER A 208 16.86 -8.36 -4.96
C SER A 208 17.89 -7.40 -4.37
N LEU A 209 18.86 -7.00 -5.18
CA LEU A 209 19.84 -5.98 -4.78
C LEU A 209 19.16 -4.65 -4.46
N GLU A 210 18.14 -4.27 -5.24
CA GLU A 210 17.35 -3.07 -5.02
C GLU A 210 16.62 -3.08 -3.68
N SER A 211 16.01 -4.21 -3.32
CA SER A 211 15.35 -4.35 -2.02
C SER A 211 16.35 -4.25 -0.87
N GLU A 212 17.51 -4.87 -0.99
CA GLU A 212 18.59 -4.77 0.02
C GLU A 212 19.07 -3.33 0.17
N VAL A 213 19.40 -2.65 -0.93
CA VAL A 213 19.83 -1.24 -0.91
C VAL A 213 18.74 -0.33 -0.35
N ASN A 214 17.48 -0.56 -0.72
CA ASN A 214 16.36 0.21 -0.21
C ASN A 214 16.20 0.06 1.31
N LEU A 215 16.33 -1.15 1.86
CA LEU A 215 16.26 -1.37 3.30
C LEU A 215 17.40 -0.68 4.06
N LEU A 216 18.61 -0.63 3.49
CA LEU A 216 19.72 0.12 4.07
C LEU A 216 19.45 1.64 4.07
N HIS A 217 18.78 2.16 3.03
CA HIS A 217 18.32 3.55 3.02
C HIS A 217 17.23 3.79 4.07
N LEU A 218 16.29 2.85 4.22
CA LEU A 218 15.22 2.94 5.22
C LEU A 218 15.81 2.97 6.64
N ASP A 219 16.79 2.13 6.94
CA ASP A 219 17.50 2.13 8.24
C ASP A 219 18.10 3.51 8.56
N ARG A 220 18.77 4.14 7.57
CA ARG A 220 19.29 5.51 7.72
C ARG A 220 18.18 6.55 7.90
N SER A 221 17.07 6.40 7.18
CA SER A 221 15.91 7.29 7.31
C SER A 221 15.27 7.18 8.69
N LEU A 222 15.18 5.98 9.25
CA LEU A 222 14.71 5.74 10.62
C LEU A 222 15.67 6.34 11.65
N ALA A 223 16.98 6.15 11.48
CA ALA A 223 17.97 6.75 12.36
C ALA A 223 17.88 8.29 12.37
N ASP A 224 17.72 8.92 11.21
CA ASP A 224 17.53 10.37 11.10
C ASP A 224 16.20 10.83 11.72
N LEU A 225 15.10 10.09 11.52
CA LEU A 225 13.82 10.40 12.15
C LEU A 225 13.92 10.33 13.67
N PHE A 226 14.54 9.27 14.21
CA PHE A 226 14.67 9.09 15.65
C PHE A 226 15.57 10.14 16.30
N ALA A 227 16.68 10.49 15.65
CA ALA A 227 17.53 11.59 16.12
C ALA A 227 16.79 12.93 16.11
N PHE A 228 15.96 13.17 15.08
CA PHE A 228 15.14 14.39 15.00
C PHE A 228 14.07 14.43 16.10
N VAL A 229 13.38 13.31 16.35
CA VAL A 229 12.37 13.20 17.41
C VAL A 229 13.02 13.37 18.78
N ASP A 230 14.19 12.78 19.01
CA ASP A 230 14.94 12.95 20.25
C ASP A 230 15.26 14.41 20.54
N ASP A 231 15.76 15.15 19.54
CA ASP A 231 16.06 16.58 19.67
C ASP A 231 14.81 17.47 19.90
N ARG A 232 13.65 17.08 19.35
CA ARG A 232 12.44 17.90 19.39
C ARG A 232 11.51 17.56 20.55
N VAL A 233 11.39 16.29 20.90
CA VAL A 233 10.39 15.78 21.86
C VAL A 233 11.08 15.03 23.01
N GLY A 234 12.19 14.32 22.72
CA GLY A 234 12.83 13.36 23.60
C GLY A 234 12.30 11.94 23.35
N LEU A 235 13.20 10.98 23.15
CA LEU A 235 12.81 9.57 22.99
C LEU A 235 12.17 9.00 24.27
N GLU A 236 12.52 9.52 25.44
CA GLU A 236 11.91 9.15 26.72
C GLU A 236 10.42 9.54 26.82
N ASN A 237 9.97 10.48 25.97
CA ASN A 237 8.57 10.91 25.88
C ASN A 237 7.85 10.34 24.68
N THR A 238 8.50 9.43 23.93
CA THR A 238 8.00 8.95 22.65
C THR A 238 7.84 7.44 22.66
N LEU A 239 6.64 6.95 22.37
CA LEU A 239 6.41 5.53 22.06
C LEU A 239 6.59 5.32 20.56
N ILE A 240 7.59 4.52 20.19
CA ILE A 240 7.83 4.14 18.79
C ILE A 240 7.26 2.75 18.55
N VAL A 241 6.42 2.63 17.51
CA VAL A 241 5.88 1.36 17.04
C VAL A 241 6.30 1.20 15.58
N LEU A 242 7.05 0.13 15.28
CA LEU A 242 7.41 -0.25 13.92
C LEU A 242 6.58 -1.46 13.51
N SER A 243 5.88 -1.35 12.39
CA SER A 243 5.03 -2.41 11.83
C SER A 243 5.04 -2.34 10.31
N ALA A 244 4.52 -3.37 9.67
CA ALA A 244 4.16 -3.37 8.26
C ALA A 244 2.66 -3.62 8.10
N ASP A 245 2.10 -3.22 6.97
CA ASP A 245 0.71 -3.49 6.57
C ASP A 245 0.52 -4.95 6.15
N HIS A 246 1.54 -5.57 5.56
CA HIS A 246 1.60 -6.99 5.17
C HIS A 246 3.05 -7.44 5.00
N GLY A 247 3.26 -8.73 4.76
CA GLY A 247 4.53 -9.29 4.31
C GLY A 247 4.67 -9.25 2.79
N GLY A 248 5.87 -9.53 2.28
CA GLY A 248 6.15 -9.69 0.85
C GLY A 248 6.30 -11.18 0.50
N ALA A 249 5.61 -11.64 -0.56
CA ALA A 249 5.86 -12.95 -1.13
C ALA A 249 7.06 -12.89 -2.08
N GLU A 250 7.85 -13.96 -2.09
CA GLU A 250 8.94 -14.09 -3.06
C GLU A 250 8.41 -14.25 -4.48
N ILE A 251 9.20 -13.79 -5.44
CA ILE A 251 8.89 -13.94 -6.86
C ILE A 251 8.98 -15.43 -7.24
N PRO A 252 7.96 -16.01 -7.90
CA PRO A 252 7.95 -17.42 -8.27
C PRO A 252 9.19 -17.89 -9.06
N PRO A 253 9.73 -17.17 -10.05
CA PRO A 253 10.98 -17.56 -10.69
C PRO A 253 12.16 -17.70 -9.75
N TYR A 254 12.33 -16.77 -8.79
CA TYR A 254 13.39 -16.88 -7.79
C TYR A 254 13.26 -18.16 -6.94
N LEU A 255 12.03 -18.48 -6.50
CA LEU A 255 11.77 -19.73 -5.77
C LEU A 255 12.08 -20.97 -6.62
N THR A 256 11.74 -20.92 -7.91
CA THR A 256 12.01 -22.00 -8.86
C THR A 256 13.52 -22.22 -9.03
N ASP A 257 14.30 -21.16 -9.09
CA ASP A 257 15.77 -21.23 -9.16
C ASP A 257 16.38 -21.85 -7.90
N LEU A 258 15.73 -21.68 -6.75
CA LEU A 258 16.06 -22.37 -5.51
C LEU A 258 15.56 -23.82 -5.43
N GLY A 259 14.87 -24.33 -6.47
CA GLY A 259 14.31 -25.66 -6.50
C GLY A 259 12.98 -25.79 -5.75
N ILE A 260 12.34 -24.68 -5.40
CA ILE A 260 11.04 -24.64 -4.73
C ILE A 260 9.95 -24.48 -5.80
N PRO A 261 9.00 -25.44 -5.92
CA PRO A 261 7.90 -25.29 -6.87
C PRO A 261 7.07 -24.05 -6.59
N ALA A 262 7.00 -23.14 -7.56
CA ALA A 262 6.24 -21.90 -7.45
C ALA A 262 5.74 -21.47 -8.83
N GLY A 263 4.67 -20.67 -8.87
CA GLY A 263 4.07 -20.17 -10.10
C GLY A 263 3.15 -18.99 -9.83
N TYR A 264 2.84 -18.27 -10.91
CA TYR A 264 1.83 -17.21 -10.86
C TYR A 264 0.44 -17.83 -11.01
N VAL A 265 -0.52 -17.28 -10.27
CA VAL A 265 -1.94 -17.61 -10.40
C VAL A 265 -2.58 -16.63 -11.38
N ASP A 266 -3.37 -17.14 -12.31
CA ASP A 266 -4.26 -16.35 -13.17
C ASP A 266 -5.71 -16.52 -12.71
N PRO A 267 -6.23 -15.66 -11.81
CA PRO A 267 -7.59 -15.76 -11.33
C PRO A 267 -8.65 -15.57 -12.43
N ASP A 268 -8.32 -14.83 -13.48
CA ASP A 268 -9.22 -14.58 -14.61
C ASP A 268 -9.48 -15.87 -15.43
N ALA A 269 -8.60 -16.85 -15.30
CA ALA A 269 -8.79 -18.16 -15.91
C ALA A 269 -9.77 -19.06 -15.13
N TRP A 270 -9.97 -18.83 -13.83
CA TRP A 270 -10.75 -19.75 -12.98
C TRP A 270 -12.17 -19.98 -13.47
N ASP A 271 -12.89 -18.92 -13.84
CA ASP A 271 -14.29 -19.03 -14.29
C ASP A 271 -14.44 -19.84 -15.61
N ARG A 272 -13.35 -19.99 -16.37
CA ARG A 272 -13.29 -20.71 -17.64
C ARG A 272 -12.79 -22.16 -17.50
N THR A 273 -12.40 -22.59 -16.32
CA THR A 273 -11.92 -23.96 -16.09
C THR A 273 -13.02 -25.00 -16.30
N PRO A 274 -12.64 -26.23 -16.62
CA PRO A 274 -13.63 -27.31 -16.75
C PRO A 274 -14.45 -27.53 -15.47
N ALA A 275 -13.86 -27.33 -14.31
CA ALA A 275 -14.52 -27.45 -13.02
C ALA A 275 -15.62 -26.40 -12.83
N LEU A 276 -15.30 -25.13 -13.00
CA LEU A 276 -16.28 -24.03 -12.90
C LEU A 276 -17.31 -24.12 -14.05
N THR A 277 -16.91 -24.53 -15.24
CA THR A 277 -17.84 -24.76 -16.36
C THR A 277 -18.88 -25.84 -16.02
N ARG A 278 -18.47 -26.97 -15.41
CA ARG A 278 -19.42 -27.98 -14.93
C ARG A 278 -20.34 -27.44 -13.85
N LEU A 279 -19.80 -26.69 -12.92
CA LEU A 279 -20.57 -26.08 -11.83
C LEU A 279 -21.61 -25.09 -12.37
N LYS A 280 -21.24 -24.23 -13.32
CA LYS A 280 -22.16 -23.32 -14.01
C LYS A 280 -23.28 -24.07 -14.72
N SER A 281 -22.94 -25.17 -15.39
CA SER A 281 -23.94 -26.02 -16.04
C SER A 281 -24.89 -26.66 -15.03
N ALA A 282 -24.39 -27.13 -13.88
CA ALA A 282 -25.21 -27.69 -12.82
C ALA A 282 -26.19 -26.69 -12.20
N PHE A 283 -25.80 -25.44 -12.09
CA PHE A 283 -26.65 -24.33 -11.62
C PHE A 283 -27.52 -23.72 -12.74
N GLY A 284 -27.37 -24.14 -13.97
CA GLY A 284 -28.08 -23.55 -15.11
C GLY A 284 -27.67 -22.10 -15.41
N VAL A 285 -26.43 -21.75 -15.08
CA VAL A 285 -25.87 -20.39 -15.25
C VAL A 285 -25.18 -20.31 -16.60
N GLY A 286 -25.59 -19.36 -17.45
CA GLY A 286 -25.03 -19.14 -18.78
C GLY A 286 -23.96 -18.04 -18.87
N GLY A 287 -23.71 -17.33 -17.78
CA GLY A 287 -22.74 -16.26 -17.69
C GLY A 287 -21.54 -16.57 -16.79
N GLU A 288 -20.72 -15.58 -16.54
CA GLU A 288 -19.59 -15.68 -15.61
C GLU A 288 -20.10 -15.70 -14.17
N LEU A 289 -19.70 -16.73 -13.43
CA LEU A 289 -20.08 -16.93 -12.04
C LEU A 289 -19.16 -16.15 -11.09
N ILE A 290 -17.86 -16.04 -11.43
CA ILE A 290 -16.90 -15.17 -10.74
C ILE A 290 -16.95 -13.81 -11.44
N ALA A 291 -17.37 -12.77 -10.70
CA ALA A 291 -17.47 -11.41 -11.21
C ALA A 291 -16.12 -10.70 -11.19
N SER A 292 -15.32 -10.91 -10.14
CA SER A 292 -14.00 -10.32 -9.99
C SER A 292 -13.18 -11.05 -8.92
N TYR A 293 -11.87 -10.82 -8.99
CA TYR A 293 -10.92 -11.18 -7.95
C TYR A 293 -10.19 -9.93 -7.48
N ASP A 294 -10.16 -9.73 -6.17
CA ASP A 294 -9.39 -8.67 -5.53
C ASP A 294 -8.74 -9.29 -4.29
N HIS A 295 -7.47 -9.64 -4.44
CA HIS A 295 -6.74 -10.48 -3.48
C HIS A 295 -6.97 -10.08 -2.01
N PRO A 296 -7.36 -11.00 -1.14
CA PRO A 296 -7.60 -12.45 -1.33
C PRO A 296 -9.07 -12.81 -1.60
N TYR A 297 -9.89 -11.87 -2.05
CA TYR A 297 -11.34 -12.04 -2.15
C TYR A 297 -11.78 -12.43 -3.57
N VAL A 298 -12.63 -13.46 -3.65
CA VAL A 298 -13.32 -13.85 -4.88
C VAL A 298 -14.77 -13.39 -4.80
N TYR A 299 -15.15 -12.50 -5.69
CA TYR A 299 -16.51 -11.96 -5.76
C TYR A 299 -17.35 -12.73 -6.79
N LEU A 300 -18.47 -13.26 -6.33
CA LEU A 300 -19.41 -13.95 -7.22
C LEU A 300 -20.40 -12.94 -7.84
N ASN A 301 -20.93 -13.30 -9.00
CA ASN A 301 -21.97 -12.55 -9.69
C ASN A 301 -23.31 -12.71 -8.97
N ARG A 302 -23.55 -11.87 -7.96
CA ARG A 302 -24.74 -11.91 -7.11
C ARG A 302 -26.02 -11.63 -7.88
N GLU A 303 -25.99 -10.78 -8.90
CA GLU A 303 -27.14 -10.47 -9.74
C GLU A 303 -27.58 -11.74 -10.48
N LEU A 304 -26.64 -12.41 -11.12
CA LEU A 304 -26.90 -13.66 -11.85
C LEU A 304 -27.41 -14.77 -10.91
N ILE A 305 -26.87 -14.90 -9.71
CA ILE A 305 -27.32 -15.86 -8.70
C ILE A 305 -28.77 -15.58 -8.30
N ALA A 306 -29.11 -14.31 -8.05
CA ALA A 306 -30.45 -13.86 -7.67
C ALA A 306 -31.46 -14.02 -8.82
N GLU A 307 -31.11 -13.65 -10.05
CA GLU A 307 -31.95 -13.83 -11.25
C GLU A 307 -32.32 -15.28 -11.50
N ARG A 308 -31.43 -16.21 -11.15
CA ARG A 308 -31.67 -17.66 -11.29
C ARG A 308 -32.34 -18.28 -10.08
N GLY A 309 -32.62 -17.50 -9.03
CA GLY A 309 -33.23 -17.99 -7.80
C GLY A 309 -32.38 -19.03 -7.07
N LEU A 310 -31.07 -18.97 -7.21
CA LEU A 310 -30.14 -19.90 -6.56
C LEU A 310 -29.89 -19.52 -5.11
N ASP A 311 -29.64 -20.52 -4.28
CA ASP A 311 -29.16 -20.29 -2.91
C ASP A 311 -27.71 -19.80 -2.93
N GLN A 312 -27.50 -18.54 -2.54
CA GLN A 312 -26.18 -17.91 -2.54
C GLN A 312 -25.16 -18.69 -1.71
N ALA A 313 -25.55 -19.17 -0.52
CA ALA A 313 -24.66 -19.93 0.36
C ALA A 313 -24.22 -21.26 -0.28
N ALA A 314 -25.13 -21.92 -0.95
CA ALA A 314 -24.82 -23.16 -1.68
C ALA A 314 -23.87 -22.90 -2.87
N VAL A 315 -24.07 -21.80 -3.61
CA VAL A 315 -23.19 -21.41 -4.71
C VAL A 315 -21.81 -21.01 -4.19
N GLU A 316 -21.72 -20.17 -3.16
CA GLU A 316 -20.45 -19.79 -2.52
C GLU A 316 -19.65 -21.03 -2.06
N GLN A 317 -20.31 -21.96 -1.39
CA GLN A 317 -19.66 -23.18 -0.92
C GLN A 317 -19.20 -24.07 -2.06
N ALA A 318 -20.00 -24.20 -3.12
CA ALA A 318 -19.63 -25.00 -4.29
C ALA A 318 -18.43 -24.40 -5.01
N VAL A 319 -18.39 -23.07 -5.21
CA VAL A 319 -17.23 -22.39 -5.81
C VAL A 319 -15.99 -22.55 -4.92
N ALA A 320 -16.11 -22.35 -3.61
CA ALA A 320 -15.00 -22.53 -2.68
C ALA A 320 -14.42 -23.96 -2.77
N ASN A 321 -15.28 -24.98 -2.84
CA ASN A 321 -14.84 -26.37 -2.98
C ASN A 321 -14.09 -26.63 -4.31
N GLU A 322 -14.54 -26.04 -5.43
CA GLU A 322 -13.85 -26.17 -6.71
C GLU A 322 -12.51 -25.42 -6.71
N LEU A 323 -12.44 -24.23 -6.09
CA LEU A 323 -11.20 -23.48 -5.96
C LEU A 323 -10.15 -24.21 -5.11
N MET A 324 -10.56 -24.95 -4.09
CA MET A 324 -9.66 -25.79 -3.28
C MET A 324 -9.00 -26.93 -4.07
N ALA A 325 -9.49 -27.25 -5.27
CA ALA A 325 -8.89 -28.24 -6.14
C ALA A 325 -7.69 -27.69 -6.96
N PHE A 326 -7.47 -26.39 -6.97
CA PHE A 326 -6.31 -25.78 -7.64
C PHE A 326 -5.07 -25.90 -6.75
N PRO A 327 -3.93 -26.36 -7.30
CA PRO A 327 -2.70 -26.50 -6.53
C PRO A 327 -2.21 -25.21 -5.85
N GLU A 328 -2.56 -24.06 -6.43
CA GLU A 328 -2.15 -22.74 -5.99
C GLU A 328 -3.03 -22.19 -4.85
N VAL A 329 -4.16 -22.85 -4.56
CA VAL A 329 -5.12 -22.41 -3.56
C VAL A 329 -4.95 -23.19 -2.26
N ALA A 330 -4.35 -22.60 -1.27
CA ALA A 330 -4.15 -23.22 0.03
C ALA A 330 -5.44 -23.35 0.86
N ALA A 331 -6.35 -22.38 0.74
CA ALA A 331 -7.65 -22.37 1.38
C ALA A 331 -8.65 -21.51 0.61
N ALA A 332 -9.89 -21.98 0.48
CA ALA A 332 -11.02 -21.21 -0.03
C ALA A 332 -12.22 -21.42 0.91
N ILE A 333 -12.77 -20.34 1.46
CA ILE A 333 -13.81 -20.39 2.48
C ILE A 333 -14.92 -19.43 2.07
N SER A 334 -16.18 -19.93 2.07
CA SER A 334 -17.31 -19.09 1.76
C SER A 334 -17.59 -18.07 2.86
N SER A 335 -18.07 -16.86 2.50
CA SER A 335 -18.45 -15.84 3.46
C SER A 335 -19.53 -16.33 4.44
N GLU A 336 -20.45 -17.17 4.01
CA GLU A 336 -21.46 -17.78 4.89
C GLU A 336 -20.85 -18.77 5.87
N ALA A 337 -19.82 -19.53 5.49
CA ALA A 337 -19.11 -20.38 6.44
C ALA A 337 -18.40 -19.56 7.53
N ILE A 338 -17.79 -18.44 7.14
CA ILE A 338 -17.14 -17.51 8.07
C ILE A 338 -18.17 -16.93 9.06
N ARG A 339 -19.30 -16.39 8.57
CA ARG A 339 -20.37 -15.83 9.42
C ARG A 339 -20.95 -16.86 10.38
N ALA A 340 -21.01 -18.11 9.98
CA ALA A 340 -21.53 -19.21 10.80
C ALA A 340 -20.46 -19.84 11.73
N GLY A 341 -19.23 -19.32 11.76
CA GLY A 341 -18.13 -19.87 12.55
C GLY A 341 -17.67 -21.28 12.09
N ARG A 342 -18.04 -21.68 10.87
CA ARG A 342 -17.69 -22.98 10.29
C ARG A 342 -16.43 -22.84 9.42
N VAL A 343 -15.29 -22.71 10.07
CA VAL A 343 -14.01 -22.53 9.42
C VAL A 343 -12.99 -23.56 9.88
N PRO A 344 -12.00 -23.93 9.07
CA PRO A 344 -10.91 -24.77 9.51
C PRO A 344 -10.15 -24.18 10.70
N ASP A 345 -9.73 -25.05 11.62
CA ASP A 345 -8.92 -24.66 12.77
C ASP A 345 -7.45 -24.44 12.34
N LEU A 346 -7.22 -23.38 11.57
CA LEU A 346 -5.90 -22.95 11.13
C LEU A 346 -5.58 -21.60 11.75
N PRO A 347 -4.35 -21.38 12.26
CA PRO A 347 -3.98 -20.13 12.92
C PRO A 347 -4.26 -18.87 12.10
N ILE A 348 -3.99 -18.91 10.78
CA ILE A 348 -4.25 -17.80 9.87
C ILE A 348 -5.73 -17.47 9.77
N ILE A 349 -6.60 -18.49 9.78
CA ILE A 349 -8.06 -18.31 9.67
C ILE A 349 -8.63 -17.82 10.98
N GLN A 350 -8.11 -18.30 12.11
CA GLN A 350 -8.49 -17.81 13.44
C GLN A 350 -8.15 -16.32 13.61
N SER A 351 -7.12 -15.83 12.95
CA SER A 351 -6.76 -14.40 12.96
C SER A 351 -7.76 -13.53 12.18
N VAL A 352 -8.34 -14.06 11.10
CA VAL A 352 -9.37 -13.37 10.28
C VAL A 352 -10.74 -13.32 10.99
N MET A 353 -10.99 -14.26 11.93
CA MET A 353 -12.26 -14.39 12.67
C MET A 353 -12.37 -13.46 13.89
N ARG A 354 -11.29 -12.78 14.27
CA ARG A 354 -11.25 -11.86 15.44
C ARG A 354 -11.51 -10.44 15.04
#